data_29bcde88f8d6c5c993de088ea75555f3
#
_entry.id   29bcde88f8d6c5c993de088ea75555f3
#
_cell.length_a   1.000
_cell.length_b   1.000
_cell.length_c   1.000
_cell.angle_alpha   90.00
_cell.angle_beta   90.00
_cell.angle_gamma   90.00
#
_symmetry.space_group_name_H-M   'P 1'
#
loop_
_entity.id
_entity.type
_entity.pdbx_description
1 polymer ?
#
loop_
_entity_poly.entity_id
_entity_poly.type
_entity_poly.pdbx_seq_one_letter_code
_entity_poly.pdbx_strand_id
1 'polypeptide(L)'
;SATRDVAKLLAGFKAQDIDGVVIDLRNNGGGSLDEAVNLTGLFIDKGPVVQVRESSGRVSVDGDDNAGVAWDGPLAVLVNRGSASASEIFAGAIKDYGRGLIIGENTFGKGTVQNLVDLDRWPANDGSQYGQVKLTIAQFFLPGGSSTQNKGVAPDIAFPVTVDASEFGESTYDNALPWTRIASAPHVQYGNFAAIVPQLEQRHEARVAHDPEFRWWAEDVARFRAEQDKKYISLNEAERRAERDRDDAMRKQREAERKQLGLAADPLAADDADDGLQASERDVAKDAAREKAAENRPDPLLRESAAILGDAMSLLVGSQQLTAQVLPESHSPLHWAGVE
;
A
#
# COMPACT_ATOMS: atom_id res chain seq x y z
N SER A 1 9.87 -15.69 -5.99
CA SER A 1 10.03 -14.31 -6.50
C SER A 1 8.64 -13.73 -6.71
N ALA A 2 8.37 -12.60 -6.07
CA ALA A 2 7.09 -11.90 -6.19
C ALA A 2 6.77 -11.57 -7.65
N THR A 3 7.76 -11.07 -8.41
CA THR A 3 7.62 -10.76 -9.84
C THR A 3 7.12 -11.94 -10.65
N ARG A 4 7.74 -13.12 -10.49
CA ARG A 4 7.34 -14.32 -11.22
C ARG A 4 5.91 -14.76 -10.88
N ASP A 5 5.55 -14.66 -9.61
CA ASP A 5 4.25 -15.12 -9.13
C ASP A 5 3.15 -14.15 -9.59
N VAL A 6 3.41 -12.83 -9.57
CA VAL A 6 2.51 -11.81 -10.14
C VAL A 6 2.38 -11.97 -11.65
N ALA A 7 3.47 -12.18 -12.39
CA ALA A 7 3.42 -12.42 -13.84
C ALA A 7 2.52 -13.62 -14.18
N LYS A 8 2.60 -14.71 -13.40
CA LYS A 8 1.74 -15.87 -13.56
C LYS A 8 0.26 -15.54 -13.30
N LEU A 9 -0.02 -14.77 -12.25
CA LEU A 9 -1.39 -14.32 -11.95
C LEU A 9 -1.95 -13.44 -13.06
N LEU A 10 -1.17 -12.47 -13.55
CA LEU A 10 -1.57 -11.60 -14.65
C LEU A 10 -1.87 -12.35 -15.92
N ALA A 11 -1.07 -13.38 -16.25
CA ALA A 11 -1.36 -14.27 -17.39
C ALA A 11 -2.68 -15.03 -17.21
N GLY A 12 -2.98 -15.48 -15.99
CA GLY A 12 -4.26 -16.10 -15.64
C GLY A 12 -5.44 -15.14 -15.73
N PHE A 13 -5.25 -13.90 -15.31
CA PHE A 13 -6.25 -12.83 -15.39
C PHE A 13 -6.56 -12.45 -16.85
N LYS A 14 -5.53 -12.28 -17.68
CA LYS A 14 -5.74 -12.06 -19.13
C LYS A 14 -6.54 -13.19 -19.79
N ALA A 15 -6.31 -14.43 -19.40
CA ALA A 15 -7.07 -15.57 -19.92
C ALA A 15 -8.53 -15.59 -19.45
N GLN A 16 -8.88 -14.85 -18.41
CA GLN A 16 -10.24 -14.70 -17.87
C GLN A 16 -10.92 -13.41 -18.34
N ASP A 17 -10.25 -12.61 -19.16
CA ASP A 17 -10.76 -11.35 -19.71
C ASP A 17 -11.25 -10.38 -18.62
N ILE A 18 -10.42 -10.19 -17.59
CA ILE A 18 -10.74 -9.27 -16.49
C ILE A 18 -10.54 -7.81 -16.91
N ASP A 19 -11.33 -6.91 -16.34
CA ASP A 19 -11.36 -5.49 -16.72
C ASP A 19 -10.23 -4.66 -16.10
N GLY A 20 -9.73 -5.03 -14.91
CA GLY A 20 -8.71 -4.24 -14.21
C GLY A 20 -8.02 -5.02 -13.09
N VAL A 21 -6.91 -4.47 -12.62
CA VAL A 21 -6.08 -5.08 -11.56
C VAL A 21 -5.87 -4.10 -10.41
N VAL A 22 -6.04 -4.59 -9.19
CA VAL A 22 -5.61 -3.89 -7.97
C VAL A 22 -4.44 -4.66 -7.36
N ILE A 23 -3.31 -3.98 -7.17
CA ILE A 23 -2.17 -4.50 -6.42
C ILE A 23 -2.27 -3.99 -4.98
N ASP A 24 -2.45 -4.92 -4.03
CA ASP A 24 -2.52 -4.58 -2.61
C ASP A 24 -1.13 -4.66 -1.96
N LEU A 25 -0.61 -3.51 -1.56
CA LEU A 25 0.68 -3.36 -0.86
C LEU A 25 0.50 -2.92 0.60
N ARG A 26 -0.70 -2.98 1.15
CA ARG A 26 -0.90 -2.65 2.56
C ARG A 26 -0.05 -3.56 3.45
N ASN A 27 0.60 -2.95 4.44
CA ASN A 27 1.49 -3.63 5.40
C ASN A 27 2.67 -4.37 4.74
N ASN A 28 3.01 -4.05 3.49
CA ASN A 28 4.16 -4.59 2.80
C ASN A 28 5.38 -3.70 3.04
N GLY A 29 6.27 -4.13 3.95
CA GLY A 29 7.48 -3.39 4.33
C GLY A 29 8.57 -3.32 3.24
N GLY A 30 8.31 -3.86 2.06
CA GLY A 30 9.25 -3.89 0.95
C GLY A 30 10.11 -5.15 0.92
N GLY A 31 11.29 -5.03 0.33
CA GLY A 31 12.20 -6.16 0.13
C GLY A 31 13.36 -5.80 -0.79
N SER A 32 13.65 -6.65 -1.78
CA SER A 32 14.73 -6.45 -2.75
C SER A 32 14.43 -5.30 -3.71
N LEU A 33 15.45 -4.49 -3.98
CA LEU A 33 15.41 -3.45 -5.01
C LEU A 33 15.12 -4.06 -6.39
N ASP A 34 15.81 -5.15 -6.73
CA ASP A 34 15.64 -5.85 -8.00
C ASP A 34 14.20 -6.36 -8.19
N GLU A 35 13.58 -6.86 -7.12
CA GLU A 35 12.16 -7.29 -7.20
C GLU A 35 11.22 -6.09 -7.44
N ALA A 36 11.49 -4.91 -6.85
CA ALA A 36 10.71 -3.71 -7.13
C ALA A 36 10.85 -3.28 -8.59
N VAL A 37 12.07 -3.29 -9.12
CA VAL A 37 12.36 -2.97 -10.54
C VAL A 37 11.66 -3.96 -11.47
N ASN A 38 11.86 -5.25 -11.26
CA ASN A 38 11.29 -6.29 -12.10
C ASN A 38 9.75 -6.35 -12.02
N LEU A 39 9.18 -6.12 -10.82
CA LEU A 39 7.72 -6.06 -10.67
C LEU A 39 7.14 -4.86 -11.41
N THR A 40 7.79 -3.69 -11.35
CA THR A 40 7.35 -2.50 -12.08
C THR A 40 7.40 -2.74 -13.59
N GLY A 41 8.42 -3.44 -14.09
CA GLY A 41 8.56 -3.83 -15.50
C GLY A 41 7.42 -4.70 -16.03
N LEU A 42 6.60 -5.33 -15.17
CA LEU A 42 5.38 -6.01 -15.62
C LEU A 42 4.28 -5.03 -16.09
N PHE A 43 4.39 -3.76 -15.75
CA PHE A 43 3.35 -2.74 -15.96
C PHE A 43 3.82 -1.56 -16.82
N ILE A 44 5.11 -1.36 -17.02
CA ILE A 44 5.70 -0.35 -17.91
C ILE A 44 6.44 -1.02 -19.05
N ASP A 45 6.54 -0.38 -20.22
CA ASP A 45 7.23 -0.97 -21.37
C ASP A 45 8.73 -1.10 -21.08
N LYS A 46 9.40 0.00 -20.81
CA LYS A 46 10.78 0.06 -20.30
C LYS A 46 11.07 1.46 -19.80
N GLY A 47 12.11 1.55 -18.99
CA GLY A 47 12.55 2.84 -18.47
C GLY A 47 12.97 2.78 -17.00
N PRO A 48 13.38 3.93 -16.45
CA PRO A 48 13.87 4.03 -15.08
C PRO A 48 12.77 3.70 -14.07
N VAL A 49 13.09 2.90 -13.06
CA VAL A 49 12.18 2.60 -11.94
C VAL A 49 12.64 3.30 -10.67
N VAL A 50 13.93 3.37 -10.47
CA VAL A 50 14.53 3.97 -9.28
C VAL A 50 15.89 4.57 -9.60
N GLN A 51 16.23 5.67 -8.93
CA GLN A 51 17.54 6.27 -8.98
C GLN A 51 18.19 6.09 -7.60
N VAL A 52 19.44 5.66 -7.55
CA VAL A 52 20.19 5.42 -6.30
C VAL A 52 21.38 6.37 -6.24
N ARG A 53 21.41 7.21 -5.19
CA ARG A 53 22.52 8.12 -4.92
C ARG A 53 23.37 7.61 -3.77
N GLU A 54 24.61 7.28 -4.07
CA GLU A 54 25.61 6.87 -3.09
C GLU A 54 26.13 8.06 -2.27
N SER A 55 26.86 7.76 -1.19
CA SER A 55 27.55 8.78 -0.37
C SER A 55 28.58 9.59 -1.13
N SER A 56 29.13 9.05 -2.22
CA SER A 56 30.03 9.75 -3.15
C SER A 56 29.32 10.85 -3.97
N GLY A 57 27.99 10.89 -3.96
CA GLY A 57 27.18 11.74 -4.83
C GLY A 57 26.91 11.13 -6.20
N ARG A 58 27.48 9.97 -6.53
CA ARG A 58 27.20 9.26 -7.79
C ARG A 58 25.74 8.79 -7.78
N VAL A 59 25.05 9.02 -8.89
CA VAL A 59 23.67 8.54 -9.12
C VAL A 59 23.72 7.43 -10.16
N SER A 60 23.17 6.27 -9.84
CA SER A 60 22.85 5.20 -10.79
C SER A 60 21.35 5.16 -11.01
N VAL A 61 20.93 4.64 -12.14
CA VAL A 61 19.52 4.47 -12.52
C VAL A 61 19.30 2.99 -12.77
N ASP A 62 18.39 2.40 -12.02
CA ASP A 62 17.97 1.02 -12.22
C ASP A 62 16.55 1.04 -12.81
N GLY A 63 16.31 0.24 -13.84
CA GLY A 63 15.06 0.23 -14.59
C GLY A 63 14.81 -1.07 -15.32
N ASP A 64 13.70 -1.13 -16.02
CA ASP A 64 13.37 -2.22 -16.90
C ASP A 64 13.95 -1.95 -18.30
N ASP A 65 14.72 -2.89 -18.82
CA ASP A 65 15.30 -2.88 -20.16
C ASP A 65 14.46 -3.71 -21.16
N ASN A 66 13.45 -4.45 -20.67
CA ASN A 66 12.66 -5.33 -21.51
C ASN A 66 11.53 -4.56 -22.19
N ALA A 67 11.30 -4.85 -23.46
CA ALA A 67 10.16 -4.30 -24.19
C ALA A 67 8.89 -5.12 -23.90
N GLY A 68 7.77 -4.43 -23.85
CA GLY A 68 6.45 -5.00 -23.62
C GLY A 68 6.05 -5.01 -22.14
N VAL A 69 4.78 -5.25 -21.88
CA VAL A 69 4.18 -5.28 -20.55
C VAL A 69 3.40 -6.58 -20.33
N ALA A 70 3.41 -7.09 -19.12
CA ALA A 70 2.59 -8.23 -18.74
C ALA A 70 1.11 -7.83 -18.59
N TRP A 71 0.85 -6.61 -18.12
CA TRP A 71 -0.48 -6.03 -18.00
C TRP A 71 -0.51 -4.59 -18.53
N ASP A 72 -1.33 -4.36 -19.54
CA ASP A 72 -1.53 -3.09 -20.22
C ASP A 72 -2.88 -2.40 -19.85
N GLY A 73 -3.77 -3.12 -19.16
CA GLY A 73 -5.08 -2.64 -18.74
C GLY A 73 -5.08 -1.71 -17.52
N PRO A 74 -6.28 -1.37 -17.03
CA PRO A 74 -6.48 -0.55 -15.84
C PRO A 74 -5.77 -1.10 -14.61
N LEU A 75 -5.11 -0.21 -13.85
CA LEU A 75 -4.31 -0.54 -12.68
C LEU A 75 -4.58 0.43 -11.52
N ALA A 76 -4.77 -0.11 -10.34
CA ALA A 76 -4.70 0.63 -9.09
C ALA A 76 -3.72 -0.04 -8.10
N VAL A 77 -3.14 0.73 -7.22
CA VAL A 77 -2.25 0.25 -6.16
C VAL A 77 -2.82 0.73 -4.83
N LEU A 78 -3.19 -0.22 -3.97
CA LEU A 78 -3.69 0.06 -2.62
C LEU A 78 -2.53 0.05 -1.65
N VAL A 79 -2.35 1.16 -0.95
CA VAL A 79 -1.24 1.38 -0.02
C VAL A 79 -1.73 1.86 1.34
N ASN A 80 -0.92 1.65 2.37
CA ASN A 80 -1.14 2.23 3.69
C ASN A 80 0.18 2.63 4.34
N ARG A 81 0.10 3.10 5.58
CA ARG A 81 1.27 3.52 6.36
C ARG A 81 2.32 2.41 6.56
N GLY A 82 1.93 1.14 6.47
CA GLY A 82 2.84 -0.02 6.52
C GLY A 82 3.52 -0.35 5.19
N SER A 83 3.16 0.31 4.09
CA SER A 83 3.83 0.15 2.80
C SER A 83 5.15 0.91 2.81
N ALA A 84 6.29 0.21 2.68
CA ALA A 84 7.61 0.82 2.87
C ALA A 84 8.64 0.38 1.83
N SER A 85 9.69 1.21 1.61
CA SER A 85 10.90 0.83 0.87
C SER A 85 10.60 0.37 -0.57
N ALA A 86 10.85 -0.90 -0.92
CA ALA A 86 10.60 -1.45 -2.26
C ALA A 86 9.12 -1.29 -2.71
N SER A 87 8.16 -1.37 -1.78
CA SER A 87 6.75 -1.09 -2.07
C SER A 87 6.53 0.38 -2.44
N GLU A 88 7.28 1.30 -1.82
CA GLU A 88 7.25 2.73 -2.17
C GLU A 88 7.90 3.01 -3.51
N ILE A 89 8.95 2.26 -3.87
CA ILE A 89 9.57 2.34 -5.20
C ILE A 89 8.54 1.95 -6.27
N PHE A 90 7.89 0.81 -6.10
CA PHE A 90 6.85 0.35 -7.03
C PHE A 90 5.70 1.36 -7.14
N ALA A 91 5.06 1.71 -6.02
CA ALA A 91 3.92 2.63 -6.01
C ALA A 91 4.28 4.02 -6.57
N GLY A 92 5.47 4.52 -6.20
CA GLY A 92 5.98 5.80 -6.67
C GLY A 92 6.31 5.81 -8.16
N ALA A 93 6.89 4.73 -8.69
CA ALA A 93 7.13 4.59 -10.11
C ALA A 93 5.81 4.53 -10.90
N ILE A 94 4.83 3.71 -10.46
CA ILE A 94 3.49 3.67 -11.07
C ILE A 94 2.86 5.07 -11.10
N LYS A 95 3.02 5.85 -10.02
CA LYS A 95 2.52 7.23 -9.95
C LYS A 95 3.27 8.17 -10.90
N ASP A 96 4.60 8.17 -10.89
CA ASP A 96 5.42 9.06 -11.73
C ASP A 96 5.19 8.81 -13.24
N TYR A 97 4.99 7.55 -13.60
CA TYR A 97 4.60 7.19 -14.98
C TYR A 97 3.14 7.53 -15.31
N GLY A 98 2.32 7.85 -14.33
CA GLY A 98 0.87 7.94 -14.55
C GLY A 98 0.31 6.63 -15.08
N ARG A 99 0.84 5.48 -14.62
CA ARG A 99 0.47 4.15 -15.09
C ARG A 99 -0.83 3.65 -14.46
N GLY A 100 -1.14 4.11 -13.27
CA GLY A 100 -2.31 3.71 -12.51
C GLY A 100 -2.60 4.65 -11.35
N LEU A 101 -3.70 4.40 -10.65
CA LEU A 101 -4.14 5.15 -9.47
C LEU A 101 -3.48 4.60 -8.20
N ILE A 102 -3.06 5.49 -7.31
CA ILE A 102 -2.63 5.14 -5.97
C ILE A 102 -3.78 5.45 -5.01
N ILE A 103 -4.21 4.46 -4.24
CA ILE A 103 -5.38 4.55 -3.36
C ILE A 103 -4.98 4.17 -1.94
N GLY A 104 -5.53 4.81 -0.93
CA GLY A 104 -5.34 4.45 0.48
C GLY A 104 -4.71 5.54 1.32
N GLU A 105 -3.65 5.23 2.08
CA GLU A 105 -2.97 6.18 2.96
C GLU A 105 -1.57 6.52 2.44
N ASN A 106 -0.98 7.63 2.92
CA ASN A 106 0.44 7.89 2.72
C ASN A 106 1.27 6.69 3.19
N THR A 107 2.29 6.32 2.42
CA THR A 107 3.19 5.22 2.77
C THR A 107 4.19 5.61 3.88
N PHE A 108 5.04 4.68 4.30
CA PHE A 108 5.94 4.81 5.46
C PHE A 108 6.94 5.98 5.36
N GLY A 109 7.53 6.18 4.19
CA GLY A 109 8.50 7.24 3.96
C GLY A 109 9.96 6.83 4.06
N LYS A 110 10.30 5.54 3.82
CA LYS A 110 11.69 5.09 3.80
C LYS A 110 12.31 5.31 2.42
N GLY A 111 13.28 6.23 2.33
CA GLY A 111 14.02 6.57 1.12
C GLY A 111 15.51 6.15 1.16
N THR A 112 15.87 5.19 2.01
CA THR A 112 17.27 4.76 2.21
C THR A 112 17.50 3.33 1.76
N VAL A 113 18.72 3.08 1.22
CA VAL A 113 19.23 1.74 0.91
C VAL A 113 20.18 1.31 2.02
N GLN A 114 19.98 0.11 2.55
CA GLN A 114 20.74 -0.43 3.67
C GLN A 114 21.37 -1.77 3.29
N ASN A 115 22.61 -1.97 3.74
CA ASN A 115 23.31 -3.25 3.65
C ASN A 115 23.55 -3.83 5.03
N LEU A 116 23.50 -5.16 5.11
CA LEU A 116 23.98 -5.93 6.25
C LEU A 116 25.48 -6.20 6.02
N VAL A 117 26.31 -5.70 6.93
CA VAL A 117 27.76 -5.88 6.90
C VAL A 117 28.13 -6.87 8.00
N ASP A 118 28.65 -8.01 7.60
CA ASP A 118 29.15 -9.03 8.49
C ASP A 118 30.46 -8.56 9.14
N LEU A 119 30.47 -8.47 10.46
CA LEU A 119 31.61 -8.03 11.23
C LEU A 119 32.66 -9.13 11.44
N ASP A 120 32.28 -10.40 11.25
CA ASP A 120 33.16 -11.54 11.40
C ASP A 120 34.16 -11.72 10.23
N ARG A 121 33.98 -10.96 9.15
CA ARG A 121 34.85 -11.01 7.97
C ARG A 121 36.21 -10.30 8.12
N TRP A 122 36.44 -9.57 9.22
CA TRP A 122 37.70 -8.85 9.43
C TRP A 122 38.78 -9.75 10.02
N PRO A 123 40.07 -9.61 9.59
CA PRO A 123 41.16 -10.50 9.98
C PRO A 123 41.52 -10.53 11.46
N ALA A 124 41.07 -9.53 12.23
CA ALA A 124 41.31 -9.45 13.67
C ALA A 124 40.32 -10.25 14.50
N ASN A 125 39.49 -11.08 13.88
CA ASN A 125 38.54 -11.92 14.55
C ASN A 125 39.27 -12.98 15.40
N ASP A 126 39.08 -12.95 16.71
CA ASP A 126 39.67 -13.86 17.70
C ASP A 126 38.83 -15.12 17.93
N GLY A 127 37.90 -15.42 17.04
CA GLY A 127 36.94 -16.50 17.15
C GLY A 127 35.63 -16.10 17.84
N SER A 128 35.49 -14.83 18.23
CA SER A 128 34.24 -14.27 18.73
C SER A 128 33.27 -14.03 17.56
N GLN A 129 31.98 -14.18 17.80
CA GLN A 129 30.95 -13.80 16.84
C GLN A 129 30.48 -12.37 17.11
N TYR A 130 30.85 -11.46 16.21
CA TYR A 130 30.48 -10.03 16.31
C TYR A 130 29.15 -9.69 15.65
N GLY A 131 28.57 -10.63 14.87
CA GLY A 131 27.31 -10.48 14.20
C GLY A 131 27.34 -9.53 13.00
N GLN A 132 26.24 -8.84 12.76
CA GLN A 132 26.07 -8.00 11.56
C GLN A 132 25.62 -6.60 11.95
N VAL A 133 26.12 -5.61 11.22
CA VAL A 133 25.71 -4.22 11.29
C VAL A 133 24.86 -3.85 10.07
N LYS A 134 23.71 -3.24 10.29
CA LYS A 134 22.86 -2.69 9.23
C LYS A 134 23.22 -1.23 8.99
N LEU A 135 23.85 -0.95 7.83
CA LEU A 135 24.32 0.39 7.47
C LEU A 135 23.52 0.98 6.31
N THR A 136 23.15 2.25 6.44
CA THR A 136 22.65 3.04 5.30
C THR A 136 23.83 3.42 4.40
N ILE A 137 23.76 3.01 3.14
CA ILE A 137 24.85 3.21 2.16
C ILE A 137 24.46 4.16 1.01
N ALA A 138 23.18 4.35 0.77
CA ALA A 138 22.66 5.19 -0.29
C ALA A 138 21.25 5.71 0.03
N GLN A 139 20.80 6.66 -0.76
CA GLN A 139 19.39 7.10 -0.82
C GLN A 139 18.83 6.73 -2.18
N PHE A 140 17.55 6.35 -2.21
CA PHE A 140 16.86 6.16 -3.47
C PHE A 140 15.85 7.29 -3.76
N PHE A 141 15.57 7.45 -5.05
CA PHE A 141 14.66 8.44 -5.59
C PHE A 141 13.80 7.81 -6.65
N LEU A 142 12.59 8.28 -6.78
CA LEU A 142 11.65 7.88 -7.81
C LEU A 142 12.09 8.39 -9.19
N PRO A 143 11.53 7.89 -10.30
CA PRO A 143 11.85 8.35 -11.64
C PRO A 143 11.77 9.87 -11.79
N GLY A 144 10.74 10.52 -11.21
CA GLY A 144 10.57 11.97 -11.19
C GLY A 144 11.56 12.74 -10.32
N GLY A 145 12.52 12.06 -9.68
CA GLY A 145 13.59 12.64 -8.87
C GLY A 145 13.23 12.94 -7.42
N SER A 146 12.01 12.66 -6.97
CA SER A 146 11.58 12.84 -5.58
C SER A 146 12.02 11.67 -4.72
N SER A 147 12.49 11.95 -3.49
CA SER A 147 12.68 10.91 -2.48
C SER A 147 11.36 10.58 -1.79
N THR A 148 11.19 9.34 -1.35
CA THR A 148 10.12 8.93 -0.43
C THR A 148 10.45 9.27 1.02
N GLN A 149 11.71 9.60 1.34
CA GLN A 149 12.20 9.85 2.70
C GLN A 149 11.30 10.81 3.47
N ASN A 150 10.82 10.40 4.63
CA ASN A 150 9.91 11.11 5.55
C ASN A 150 8.51 11.43 5.01
N LYS A 151 8.30 11.44 3.69
CA LYS A 151 7.03 11.84 3.07
C LYS A 151 6.21 10.68 2.54
N GLY A 152 6.87 9.59 2.17
CA GLY A 152 6.21 8.48 1.49
C GLY A 152 5.69 8.82 0.10
N VAL A 153 4.85 7.95 -0.42
CA VAL A 153 4.06 8.13 -1.63
C VAL A 153 2.64 8.53 -1.20
N ALA A 154 2.20 9.71 -1.63
CA ALA A 154 0.84 10.18 -1.35
C ALA A 154 -0.15 9.50 -2.31
N PRO A 155 -1.30 9.01 -1.82
CA PRO A 155 -2.34 8.45 -2.67
C PRO A 155 -2.99 9.55 -3.53
N ASP A 156 -3.63 9.13 -4.63
CA ASP A 156 -4.48 9.99 -5.47
C ASP A 156 -5.89 10.08 -4.88
N ILE A 157 -6.37 8.97 -4.30
CA ILE A 157 -7.62 8.91 -3.54
C ILE A 157 -7.28 8.46 -2.11
N ALA A 158 -7.49 9.35 -1.15
CA ALA A 158 -7.13 9.11 0.24
C ALA A 158 -8.24 8.41 1.02
N PHE A 159 -7.88 7.38 1.79
CA PHE A 159 -8.73 6.79 2.82
C PHE A 159 -8.45 7.42 4.20
N PRO A 160 -9.35 7.25 5.17
CA PRO A 160 -9.09 7.68 6.53
C PRO A 160 -7.76 7.15 7.08
N VAL A 161 -6.97 8.05 7.67
CA VAL A 161 -5.62 7.73 8.19
C VAL A 161 -5.73 6.90 9.46
N THR A 162 -5.15 5.70 9.46
CA THR A 162 -5.19 4.78 10.60
C THR A 162 -4.18 5.16 11.69
N VAL A 163 -2.96 5.54 11.29
CA VAL A 163 -1.89 5.93 12.21
C VAL A 163 -1.26 7.23 11.75
N ASP A 164 -1.08 8.18 12.66
CA ASP A 164 -0.47 9.47 12.35
C ASP A 164 1.01 9.34 11.96
N ALA A 165 1.44 10.20 11.05
CA ALA A 165 2.83 10.23 10.58
C ALA A 165 3.84 10.59 11.68
N SER A 166 3.41 11.25 12.74
CA SER A 166 4.23 11.56 13.91
C SER A 166 4.42 10.37 14.87
N GLU A 167 3.61 9.32 14.72
CA GLU A 167 3.65 8.14 15.58
C GLU A 167 4.27 6.92 14.90
N PHE A 168 4.11 6.81 13.58
CA PHE A 168 4.63 5.68 12.82
C PHE A 168 5.05 6.12 11.41
N GLY A 169 6.30 5.88 11.09
CA GLY A 169 6.93 6.22 9.81
C GLY A 169 8.39 6.59 9.98
N GLU A 170 9.10 6.77 8.88
CA GLU A 170 10.53 7.11 8.87
C GLU A 170 10.81 8.42 9.63
N SER A 171 9.89 9.38 9.55
CA SER A 171 9.99 10.69 10.23
C SER A 171 9.98 10.61 11.76
N THR A 172 9.65 9.45 12.35
CA THR A 172 9.67 9.25 13.80
C THR A 172 11.05 8.93 14.38
N TYR A 173 12.02 8.63 13.51
CA TYR A 173 13.40 8.35 13.95
C TYR A 173 14.19 9.64 14.12
N ASP A 174 14.84 9.83 15.28
CA ASP A 174 15.65 11.02 15.60
C ASP A 174 16.76 11.30 14.59
N ASN A 175 17.28 10.25 13.95
CA ASN A 175 18.37 10.31 12.98
C ASN A 175 17.92 10.06 11.54
N ALA A 176 16.63 10.21 11.25
CA ALA A 176 16.12 10.11 9.89
C ALA A 176 16.78 11.13 8.97
N LEU A 177 17.22 10.69 7.80
CA LEU A 177 17.80 11.60 6.80
C LEU A 177 16.71 12.57 6.30
N PRO A 178 17.08 13.82 5.97
CA PRO A 178 16.12 14.78 5.45
C PRO A 178 15.61 14.37 4.07
N TRP A 179 14.39 14.79 3.76
CA TRP A 179 13.85 14.68 2.41
C TRP A 179 14.66 15.52 1.43
N THR A 180 15.00 14.94 0.30
CA THR A 180 15.73 15.62 -0.78
C THR A 180 15.14 15.27 -2.14
N ARG A 181 15.59 15.96 -3.17
CA ARG A 181 15.22 15.73 -4.57
C ARG A 181 16.47 15.79 -5.45
N ILE A 182 16.47 15.01 -6.52
CA ILE A 182 17.47 15.04 -7.58
C ILE A 182 16.81 15.34 -8.93
N ALA A 183 17.59 15.38 -10.01
CA ALA A 183 17.03 15.53 -11.35
C ALA A 183 16.16 14.32 -11.72
N SER A 184 15.09 14.56 -12.44
CA SER A 184 14.26 13.49 -13.00
C SER A 184 15.04 12.69 -14.02
N ALA A 185 14.94 11.36 -13.96
CA ALA A 185 15.37 10.50 -15.05
C ALA A 185 14.36 10.60 -16.21
N PRO A 186 14.81 10.67 -17.48
CA PRO A 186 13.89 10.71 -18.61
C PRO A 186 13.01 9.46 -18.65
N HIS A 187 11.70 9.63 -18.65
CA HIS A 187 10.71 8.56 -18.75
C HIS A 187 9.46 9.02 -19.49
N VAL A 188 8.73 8.07 -20.04
CA VAL A 188 7.45 8.31 -20.70
C VAL A 188 6.36 8.47 -19.65
N GLN A 189 5.42 9.37 -19.87
CA GLN A 189 4.21 9.48 -19.06
C GLN A 189 3.04 8.84 -19.81
N TYR A 190 2.46 7.79 -19.25
CA TYR A 190 1.36 7.04 -19.84
C TYR A 190 0.01 7.72 -19.65
N GLY A 191 -0.17 8.42 -18.52
CA GLY A 191 -1.43 9.06 -18.21
C GLY A 191 -1.31 10.19 -17.20
N ASN A 192 -2.38 10.97 -17.06
CA ASN A 192 -2.53 11.99 -16.04
C ASN A 192 -3.93 11.88 -15.40
N PHE A 193 -4.03 11.08 -14.36
CA PHE A 193 -5.30 10.84 -13.67
C PHE A 193 -5.80 12.02 -12.86
N ALA A 194 -4.99 13.06 -12.62
CA ALA A 194 -5.39 14.24 -11.84
C ALA A 194 -6.67 14.91 -12.40
N ALA A 195 -6.91 14.79 -13.72
CA ALA A 195 -8.10 15.35 -14.36
C ALA A 195 -9.42 14.69 -13.90
N ILE A 196 -9.39 13.43 -13.45
CA ILE A 196 -10.58 12.70 -13.02
C ILE A 196 -10.64 12.47 -11.49
N VAL A 197 -9.56 12.74 -10.76
CA VAL A 197 -9.52 12.56 -9.30
C VAL A 197 -10.71 13.22 -8.60
N PRO A 198 -11.10 14.49 -8.86
CA PRO A 198 -12.24 15.09 -8.16
C PRO A 198 -13.58 14.34 -8.38
N GLN A 199 -13.77 13.76 -9.56
CA GLN A 199 -14.97 12.98 -9.87
C GLN A 199 -14.92 11.60 -9.19
N LEU A 200 -13.73 11.01 -9.10
CA LEU A 200 -13.53 9.74 -8.37
C LEU A 200 -13.76 9.93 -6.87
N GLU A 201 -13.23 11.01 -6.29
CA GLU A 201 -13.47 11.37 -4.87
C GLU A 201 -14.96 11.53 -4.58
N GLN A 202 -15.66 12.30 -5.42
CA GLN A 202 -17.12 12.48 -5.27
C GLN A 202 -17.89 11.16 -5.31
N ARG A 203 -17.55 10.26 -6.23
CA ARG A 203 -18.19 8.93 -6.33
C ARG A 203 -17.84 8.04 -5.15
N HIS A 204 -16.58 8.07 -4.72
CA HIS A 204 -16.11 7.39 -3.53
C HIS A 204 -16.89 7.83 -2.29
N GLU A 205 -16.92 9.12 -1.99
CA GLU A 205 -17.64 9.68 -0.84
C GLU A 205 -19.13 9.29 -0.85
N ALA A 206 -19.80 9.40 -2.02
CA ALA A 206 -21.19 9.03 -2.16
C ALA A 206 -21.43 7.53 -1.87
N ARG A 207 -20.53 6.65 -2.31
CA ARG A 207 -20.64 5.21 -2.12
C ARG A 207 -20.39 4.78 -0.68
N VAL A 208 -19.29 5.26 -0.07
CA VAL A 208 -18.90 4.88 1.28
C VAL A 208 -19.85 5.41 2.35
N ALA A 209 -20.58 6.51 2.08
CA ALA A 209 -21.63 7.01 2.96
C ALA A 209 -22.77 5.98 3.16
N HIS A 210 -22.96 5.07 2.20
CA HIS A 210 -23.99 4.04 2.21
C HIS A 210 -23.44 2.62 2.41
N ASP A 211 -22.12 2.43 2.40
CA ASP A 211 -21.49 1.14 2.68
C ASP A 211 -21.29 0.94 4.20
N PRO A 212 -22.04 0.03 4.83
CA PRO A 212 -21.94 -0.16 6.28
C PRO A 212 -20.56 -0.67 6.70
N GLU A 213 -19.91 -1.53 5.93
CA GLU A 213 -18.63 -2.12 6.29
C GLU A 213 -17.49 -1.08 6.23
N PHE A 214 -17.50 -0.20 5.21
CA PHE A 214 -16.55 0.90 5.15
C PHE A 214 -16.78 1.92 6.28
N ARG A 215 -18.04 2.22 6.57
CA ARG A 215 -18.41 3.13 7.66
C ARG A 215 -17.97 2.58 9.02
N TRP A 216 -18.21 1.29 9.31
CA TRP A 216 -17.75 0.67 10.56
C TRP A 216 -16.23 0.71 10.69
N TRP A 217 -15.51 0.43 9.59
CA TRP A 217 -14.07 0.55 9.57
C TRP A 217 -13.60 1.99 9.86
N ALA A 218 -14.19 3.00 9.24
CA ALA A 218 -13.87 4.41 9.48
C ALA A 218 -14.17 4.85 10.92
N GLU A 219 -15.28 4.36 11.50
CA GLU A 219 -15.62 4.58 12.92
C GLU A 219 -14.57 3.95 13.85
N ASP A 220 -14.09 2.74 13.53
CA ASP A 220 -13.04 2.05 14.31
C ASP A 220 -11.73 2.81 14.25
N VAL A 221 -11.33 3.32 13.07
CA VAL A 221 -10.17 4.20 12.90
C VAL A 221 -10.31 5.45 13.77
N ALA A 222 -11.46 6.13 13.71
CA ALA A 222 -11.70 7.34 14.49
C ALA A 222 -11.64 7.06 16.00
N ARG A 223 -12.22 5.95 16.45
CA ARG A 223 -12.18 5.52 17.86
C ARG A 223 -10.76 5.19 18.31
N PHE A 224 -10.02 4.42 17.53
CA PHE A 224 -8.64 4.06 17.83
C PHE A 224 -7.76 5.30 18.00
N ARG A 225 -7.89 6.29 17.11
CA ARG A 225 -7.16 7.56 17.22
C ARG A 225 -7.55 8.34 18.48
N ALA A 226 -8.84 8.41 18.80
CA ALA A 226 -9.31 9.07 20.01
C ALA A 226 -8.80 8.40 21.29
N GLU A 227 -8.60 7.08 21.28
CA GLU A 227 -8.00 6.34 22.41
C GLU A 227 -6.51 6.60 22.52
N GLN A 228 -5.78 6.64 21.41
CA GLN A 228 -4.36 6.99 21.41
C GLN A 228 -4.10 8.41 21.95
N ASP A 229 -4.96 9.35 21.62
CA ASP A 229 -4.85 10.73 22.11
C ASP A 229 -4.97 10.83 23.63
N LYS A 230 -5.65 9.90 24.31
CA LYS A 230 -5.78 9.88 25.78
C LYS A 230 -4.45 9.66 26.49
N LYS A 231 -3.48 8.97 25.87
CA LYS A 231 -2.13 8.68 26.41
C LYS A 231 -2.09 8.04 27.81
N TYR A 232 -3.21 7.50 28.30
CA TYR A 232 -3.31 6.77 29.54
C TYR A 232 -4.39 5.70 29.44
N ILE A 233 -4.22 4.64 30.25
CA ILE A 233 -5.21 3.59 30.44
C ILE A 233 -5.70 3.67 31.88
N SER A 234 -7.01 3.71 32.07
CA SER A 234 -7.60 3.69 33.40
C SER A 234 -7.37 2.33 34.07
N LEU A 235 -6.92 2.35 35.33
CA LEU A 235 -6.84 1.17 36.18
C LEU A 235 -8.10 0.97 37.02
N ASN A 236 -9.12 1.82 36.87
CA ASN A 236 -10.40 1.68 37.54
C ASN A 236 -11.22 0.55 36.91
N GLU A 237 -11.53 -0.46 37.73
CA GLU A 237 -12.26 -1.65 37.24
C GLU A 237 -13.62 -1.30 36.65
N ALA A 238 -14.36 -0.37 37.25
CA ALA A 238 -15.70 0.01 36.75
C ALA A 238 -15.62 0.70 35.38
N GLU A 239 -14.61 1.54 35.17
CA GLU A 239 -14.37 2.19 33.87
C GLU A 239 -13.96 1.16 32.81
N ARG A 240 -13.04 0.25 33.13
CA ARG A 240 -12.62 -0.83 32.24
C ARG A 240 -13.78 -1.78 31.86
N ARG A 241 -14.64 -2.10 32.82
CA ARG A 241 -15.86 -2.89 32.55
C ARG A 241 -16.80 -2.13 31.61
N ALA A 242 -17.05 -0.86 31.88
CA ALA A 242 -17.92 -0.04 31.04
C ALA A 242 -17.38 0.15 29.61
N GLU A 243 -16.06 0.21 29.41
CA GLU A 243 -15.42 0.21 28.08
C GLU A 243 -15.68 -1.12 27.36
N ARG A 244 -15.42 -2.24 28.02
CA ARG A 244 -15.66 -3.58 27.46
C ARG A 244 -17.13 -3.81 27.11
N ASP A 245 -18.05 -3.43 27.99
CA ASP A 245 -19.49 -3.58 27.75
C ASP A 245 -19.94 -2.76 26.52
N ARG A 246 -19.37 -1.57 26.30
CA ARG A 246 -19.63 -0.75 25.11
C ARG A 246 -19.13 -1.42 23.84
N ASP A 247 -17.89 -1.95 23.86
CA ASP A 247 -17.32 -2.64 22.72
C ASP A 247 -18.10 -3.90 22.36
N ASP A 248 -18.51 -4.68 23.36
CA ASP A 248 -19.35 -5.86 23.17
C ASP A 248 -20.72 -5.50 22.61
N ALA A 249 -21.35 -4.43 23.11
CA ALA A 249 -22.64 -3.97 22.61
C ALA A 249 -22.54 -3.53 21.13
N MET A 250 -21.53 -2.77 20.79
CA MET A 250 -21.29 -2.32 19.42
C MET A 250 -21.02 -3.50 18.48
N ARG A 251 -20.20 -4.48 18.88
CA ARG A 251 -19.93 -5.68 18.10
C ARG A 251 -21.25 -6.46 17.82
N LYS A 252 -22.06 -6.68 18.85
CA LYS A 252 -23.36 -7.36 18.72
C LYS A 252 -24.32 -6.59 17.82
N GLN A 253 -24.32 -5.26 17.91
CA GLN A 253 -25.14 -4.42 17.04
C GLN A 253 -24.71 -4.57 15.57
N ARG A 254 -23.41 -4.48 15.27
CA ARG A 254 -22.89 -4.63 13.91
C ARG A 254 -23.14 -6.02 13.34
N GLU A 255 -23.05 -7.06 14.16
CA GLU A 255 -23.37 -8.44 13.75
C GLU A 255 -24.86 -8.58 13.40
N ALA A 256 -25.74 -7.99 14.20
CA ALA A 256 -27.18 -7.98 13.93
C ALA A 256 -27.50 -7.19 12.65
N GLU A 257 -26.89 -6.02 12.46
CA GLU A 257 -27.05 -5.20 11.25
C GLU A 257 -26.50 -5.93 10.02
N ARG A 258 -25.33 -6.59 10.11
CA ARG A 258 -24.75 -7.43 9.06
C ARG A 258 -25.71 -8.51 8.62
N LYS A 259 -26.33 -9.21 9.57
CA LYS A 259 -27.32 -10.25 9.31
C LYS A 259 -28.60 -9.69 8.65
N GLN A 260 -29.08 -8.52 9.08
CA GLN A 260 -30.26 -7.88 8.49
C GLN A 260 -30.00 -7.44 7.03
N LEU A 261 -28.78 -7.00 6.73
CA LEU A 261 -28.37 -6.58 5.39
C LEU A 261 -27.96 -7.77 4.49
N GLY A 262 -27.97 -9.00 4.99
CA GLY A 262 -27.55 -10.18 4.23
C GLY A 262 -26.06 -10.22 3.89
N LEU A 263 -25.25 -9.48 4.63
CA LEU A 263 -23.78 -9.46 4.46
C LEU A 263 -23.17 -10.75 5.02
N ALA A 264 -22.03 -11.15 4.47
CA ALA A 264 -21.26 -12.28 4.98
C ALA A 264 -20.91 -12.09 6.46
N ALA A 265 -21.02 -13.15 7.27
CA ALA A 265 -20.59 -13.09 8.66
C ALA A 265 -19.09 -12.78 8.76
N ASP A 266 -18.69 -11.98 9.75
CA ASP A 266 -17.28 -11.80 10.04
C ASP A 266 -16.76 -13.07 10.77
N PRO A 267 -15.85 -13.84 10.17
CA PRO A 267 -15.38 -15.08 10.75
C PRO A 267 -14.61 -14.88 12.06
N LEU A 268 -14.18 -13.65 12.36
CA LEU A 268 -13.45 -13.30 13.60
C LEU A 268 -14.34 -12.62 14.66
N ALA A 269 -15.60 -12.37 14.38
CA ALA A 269 -16.50 -11.64 15.29
C ALA A 269 -16.62 -12.26 16.69
N ALA A 270 -16.40 -13.57 16.82
CA ALA A 270 -16.45 -14.29 18.09
C ALA A 270 -15.09 -14.31 18.84
N ASP A 271 -13.98 -14.02 18.14
CA ASP A 271 -12.62 -14.20 18.66
C ASP A 271 -11.93 -12.89 19.07
N ASP A 272 -12.55 -11.74 18.84
CA ASP A 272 -11.96 -10.41 19.18
C ASP A 272 -11.96 -10.09 20.69
N ALA A 273 -12.40 -11.03 21.53
CA ALA A 273 -12.23 -10.89 22.97
C ALA A 273 -10.76 -11.19 23.32
N ASP A 274 -10.09 -10.20 23.93
CA ASP A 274 -8.81 -10.40 24.60
C ASP A 274 -8.96 -11.52 25.65
N ASP A 275 -8.39 -12.70 25.36
CA ASP A 275 -8.44 -13.87 26.24
C ASP A 275 -7.44 -13.77 27.38
N GLY A 276 -6.63 -12.69 27.44
CA GLY A 276 -5.62 -12.44 28.45
C GLY A 276 -4.41 -13.37 28.39
N LEU A 277 -4.31 -14.24 27.36
CA LEU A 277 -3.20 -15.17 27.22
C LEU A 277 -1.97 -14.49 26.62
N GLN A 278 -0.78 -14.85 27.14
CA GLN A 278 0.49 -14.44 26.53
C GLN A 278 0.76 -15.27 25.26
N ALA A 279 1.62 -14.73 24.38
CA ALA A 279 1.96 -15.40 23.12
C ALA A 279 2.50 -16.84 23.30
N SER A 280 3.15 -17.12 24.42
CA SER A 280 3.64 -18.45 24.79
C SER A 280 2.57 -19.44 25.26
N GLU A 281 1.39 -18.95 25.57
CA GLU A 281 0.25 -19.73 26.10
C GLU A 281 -0.79 -20.01 24.99
N ARG A 282 -0.58 -19.45 23.81
CA ARG A 282 -1.51 -19.59 22.68
C ARG A 282 -1.37 -20.95 22.00
N ASP A 283 -2.49 -21.48 21.56
CA ASP A 283 -2.56 -22.69 20.77
C ASP A 283 -2.24 -22.39 19.30
N VAL A 284 -1.08 -22.85 18.82
CA VAL A 284 -0.59 -22.64 17.46
C VAL A 284 -1.60 -23.11 16.40
N ALA A 285 -2.33 -24.20 16.67
CA ALA A 285 -3.32 -24.72 15.74
C ALA A 285 -4.55 -23.81 15.66
N LYS A 286 -4.97 -23.22 16.79
CA LYS A 286 -6.06 -22.26 16.87
C LYS A 286 -5.67 -20.95 16.19
N ASP A 287 -4.45 -20.46 16.40
CA ASP A 287 -3.94 -19.27 15.74
C ASP A 287 -3.84 -19.44 14.22
N ALA A 288 -3.35 -20.58 13.74
CA ALA A 288 -3.31 -20.91 12.31
C ALA A 288 -4.72 -21.00 11.70
N ALA A 289 -5.69 -21.56 12.43
CA ALA A 289 -7.08 -21.59 11.98
C ALA A 289 -7.70 -20.18 11.92
N ARG A 290 -7.35 -19.33 12.88
CA ARG A 290 -7.77 -17.92 12.92
C ARG A 290 -7.17 -17.12 11.75
N GLU A 291 -5.88 -17.31 11.47
CA GLU A 291 -5.21 -16.66 10.34
C GLU A 291 -5.87 -17.07 9.01
N LYS A 292 -6.15 -18.36 8.83
CA LYS A 292 -6.88 -18.85 7.66
C LYS A 292 -8.32 -18.32 7.58
N ALA A 293 -8.99 -18.16 8.71
CA ALA A 293 -10.33 -17.54 8.74
C ALA A 293 -10.27 -16.04 8.38
N ALA A 294 -9.20 -15.35 8.79
CA ALA A 294 -8.98 -13.95 8.46
C ALA A 294 -8.84 -13.68 6.95
N GLU A 295 -8.33 -14.65 6.18
CA GLU A 295 -8.25 -14.57 4.71
C GLU A 295 -9.62 -14.40 4.04
N ASN A 296 -10.69 -14.87 4.69
CA ASN A 296 -12.06 -14.76 4.21
C ASN A 296 -12.84 -13.59 4.81
N ARG A 297 -12.16 -12.74 5.58
CA ARG A 297 -12.79 -11.55 6.17
C ARG A 297 -13.17 -10.56 5.08
N PRO A 298 -14.39 -9.97 5.13
CA PRO A 298 -14.73 -8.89 4.22
C PRO A 298 -13.73 -7.75 4.29
N ASP A 299 -13.23 -7.32 3.14
CA ASP A 299 -12.28 -6.22 3.01
C ASP A 299 -12.93 -5.02 2.30
N PRO A 300 -13.52 -4.08 3.05
CA PRO A 300 -14.17 -2.93 2.46
C PRO A 300 -13.21 -2.01 1.72
N LEU A 301 -11.93 -1.96 2.12
CA LEU A 301 -10.94 -1.09 1.47
C LEU A 301 -10.54 -1.63 0.10
N LEU A 302 -10.30 -2.94 0.00
CA LEU A 302 -9.99 -3.58 -1.26
C LEU A 302 -11.18 -3.51 -2.23
N ARG A 303 -12.40 -3.77 -1.74
CA ARG A 303 -13.63 -3.65 -2.52
C ARG A 303 -13.83 -2.22 -3.02
N GLU A 304 -13.62 -1.21 -2.17
CA GLU A 304 -13.74 0.19 -2.56
C GLU A 304 -12.66 0.59 -3.57
N SER A 305 -11.43 0.10 -3.41
CA SER A 305 -10.36 0.35 -4.39
C SER A 305 -10.69 -0.21 -5.77
N ALA A 306 -11.28 -1.39 -5.83
CA ALA A 306 -11.77 -1.97 -7.08
C ALA A 306 -12.93 -1.15 -7.68
N ALA A 307 -13.84 -0.64 -6.83
CA ALA A 307 -14.93 0.23 -7.28
C ALA A 307 -14.43 1.57 -7.82
N ILE A 308 -13.44 2.19 -7.19
CA ILE A 308 -12.79 3.42 -7.69
C ILE A 308 -12.13 3.17 -9.05
N LEU A 309 -11.44 2.03 -9.23
CA LEU A 309 -10.86 1.67 -10.52
C LEU A 309 -11.94 1.50 -11.58
N GLY A 310 -13.07 0.84 -11.26
CA GLY A 310 -14.23 0.71 -12.13
C GLY A 310 -14.88 2.06 -12.48
N ASP A 311 -14.91 3.00 -11.53
CA ASP A 311 -15.36 4.37 -11.79
C ASP A 311 -14.44 5.11 -12.76
N ALA A 312 -13.12 4.96 -12.60
CA ALA A 312 -12.15 5.55 -13.53
C ALA A 312 -12.37 5.03 -14.97
N MET A 313 -12.52 3.71 -15.11
CA MET A 313 -12.84 3.08 -16.39
C MET A 313 -14.13 3.65 -16.99
N SER A 314 -15.21 3.72 -16.20
CA SER A 314 -16.51 4.23 -16.65
C SER A 314 -16.44 5.69 -17.08
N LEU A 315 -15.66 6.53 -16.39
CA LEU A 315 -15.47 7.93 -16.75
C LEU A 315 -14.73 8.08 -18.07
N LEU A 316 -13.70 7.27 -18.30
CA LEU A 316 -12.90 7.32 -19.52
C LEU A 316 -13.71 6.80 -20.72
N VAL A 317 -14.37 5.66 -20.61
CA VAL A 317 -15.26 5.13 -21.67
C VAL A 317 -16.40 6.10 -21.98
N GLY A 318 -16.95 6.78 -20.97
CA GLY A 318 -18.08 7.70 -21.12
C GLY A 318 -17.73 9.05 -21.73
N SER A 319 -16.45 9.42 -21.89
CA SER A 319 -16.05 10.76 -22.32
C SER A 319 -14.74 10.76 -23.10
N GLN A 320 -14.81 10.88 -24.42
CA GLN A 320 -13.61 11.04 -25.28
C GLN A 320 -12.73 12.23 -24.87
N GLN A 321 -13.33 13.30 -24.37
CA GLN A 321 -12.59 14.46 -23.89
C GLN A 321 -11.74 14.15 -22.66
N LEU A 322 -12.31 13.43 -21.69
CA LEU A 322 -11.57 12.98 -20.50
C LEU A 322 -10.49 11.98 -20.88
N THR A 323 -10.80 11.05 -21.76
CA THR A 323 -9.82 10.08 -22.25
C THR A 323 -8.62 10.77 -22.87
N ALA A 324 -8.82 11.74 -23.76
CA ALA A 324 -7.74 12.50 -24.38
C ALA A 324 -6.93 13.32 -23.35
N GLN A 325 -7.54 13.75 -22.24
CA GLN A 325 -6.84 14.45 -21.15
C GLN A 325 -6.05 13.50 -20.27
N VAL A 326 -6.59 12.31 -19.98
CA VAL A 326 -6.00 11.35 -19.05
C VAL A 326 -5.00 10.43 -19.75
N LEU A 327 -5.31 9.96 -20.96
CA LEU A 327 -4.52 9.02 -21.75
C LEU A 327 -4.14 9.66 -23.08
N PRO A 328 -3.08 10.48 -23.16
CA PRO A 328 -2.67 11.12 -24.42
C PRO A 328 -2.22 10.05 -25.43
N GLU A 329 -2.76 10.11 -26.64
CA GLU A 329 -2.63 9.09 -27.70
C GLU A 329 -1.20 8.76 -28.14
N SER A 330 -0.22 9.57 -27.81
CA SER A 330 1.03 9.55 -28.54
C SER A 330 2.04 8.47 -28.14
N HIS A 331 1.90 7.78 -27.00
CA HIS A 331 2.96 6.86 -26.51
C HIS A 331 2.48 5.73 -25.58
N SER A 332 1.19 5.48 -25.46
CA SER A 332 0.70 4.49 -24.50
C SER A 332 0.43 3.14 -25.17
N PRO A 333 1.15 2.07 -24.80
CA PRO A 333 0.73 0.71 -25.12
C PRO A 333 -0.47 0.26 -24.28
N LEU A 334 -1.07 1.18 -23.50
CA LEU A 334 -2.11 0.85 -22.54
C LEU A 334 -3.46 0.72 -23.20
N HIS A 335 -4.09 -0.41 -22.95
CA HIS A 335 -5.48 -0.68 -23.33
C HIS A 335 -6.37 -0.53 -22.09
N TRP A 336 -6.99 0.65 -21.95
CA TRP A 336 -8.08 0.78 -20.99
C TRP A 336 -9.36 0.25 -21.66
N ALA A 337 -10.02 -0.74 -21.04
CA ALA A 337 -11.16 -1.43 -21.62
C ALA A 337 -12.19 -0.46 -22.23
N GLY A 338 -12.49 -0.64 -23.52
CA GLY A 338 -13.47 0.15 -24.25
C GLY A 338 -13.00 1.50 -24.80
N VAL A 339 -11.72 1.82 -24.68
CA VAL A 339 -11.10 3.01 -25.30
C VAL A 339 -10.26 2.51 -26.47
N GLU A 340 -10.84 2.48 -27.70
CA GLU A 340 -10.17 2.29 -28.98
C GLU A 340 -9.74 3.64 -29.59
#